data_d7619b2c0138f99ac1457210dada4e14
#
_entry.id   d7619b2c0138f99ac1457210dada4e14
#
_cell.length_a   1.000
_cell.length_b   1.000
_cell.length_c   1.000
_cell.angle_alpha   90.00
_cell.angle_beta   90.00
_cell.angle_gamma   90.00
#
_symmetry.space_group_name_H-M   'P 1'
#
loop_
_entity.id
_entity.type
_entity.pdbx_description
1 polymer ?
#
loop_
_entity_poly.entity_id
_entity_poly.type
_entity_poly.pdbx_seq_one_letter_code
_entity_poly.pdbx_strand_id
1 'polypeptide(L)'
;HGLFPVLAILAALPIAHRELRRRGLELPNFDTFAFFTVIGGVVGARLFYVLDHPELFVNNPLRALAVQEGGLAIYGAVFGGFVTGLLLSRIYQQPFGVLADSIVPGLLLAQAIGRIGCAINGDAWGGPCACLVCSGVSAASPAGGGLGYCPFAFTYTHPDAIIPHDLLGVPTHPYPVYDMAVNLLVLAVVWRLRGRSLPSGALFALAAVLYSVGR
;
A
#
# COMPACT_ATOMS: atom_id res chain seq x y z
N HIS A 1 -11.04 1.46 -10.26
CA HIS A 1 -9.73 1.55 -9.60
C HIS A 1 -9.79 2.09 -8.14
N GLY A 2 -10.73 3.01 -7.79
CA GLY A 2 -10.81 3.62 -6.45
C GLY A 2 -11.46 2.78 -5.34
N LEU A 3 -12.14 1.69 -5.66
CA LEU A 3 -12.92 0.92 -4.68
C LEU A 3 -12.05 0.29 -3.58
N PHE A 4 -10.96 -0.40 -3.96
CA PHE A 4 -10.10 -1.11 -2.99
C PHE A 4 -9.37 -0.19 -2.02
N PRO A 5 -8.80 0.97 -2.42
CA PRO A 5 -8.27 1.96 -1.49
C PRO A 5 -9.32 2.46 -0.48
N VAL A 6 -10.54 2.71 -0.92
CA VAL A 6 -11.63 3.13 -0.01
C VAL A 6 -11.96 2.02 0.99
N LEU A 7 -12.14 0.77 0.52
CA LEU A 7 -12.39 -0.37 1.40
C LEU A 7 -11.23 -0.60 2.38
N ALA A 8 -9.99 -0.42 1.93
CA ALA A 8 -8.80 -0.54 2.77
C ALA A 8 -8.81 0.49 3.91
N ILE A 9 -9.13 1.76 3.61
CA ILE A 9 -9.25 2.82 4.61
C ILE A 9 -10.39 2.51 5.59
N LEU A 10 -11.58 2.16 5.09
CA LEU A 10 -12.74 1.83 5.91
C LEU A 10 -12.48 0.64 6.84
N ALA A 11 -11.68 -0.34 6.42
CA ALA A 11 -11.30 -1.47 7.26
C ALA A 11 -10.21 -1.09 8.29
N ALA A 12 -9.29 -0.19 7.95
CA ALA A 12 -8.18 0.22 8.81
C ALA A 12 -8.63 1.13 9.97
N LEU A 13 -9.56 2.06 9.71
CA LEU A 13 -9.98 3.07 10.68
C LEU A 13 -10.54 2.46 11.99
N PRO A 14 -11.49 1.51 11.99
CA PRO A 14 -12.00 0.93 13.21
C PRO A 14 -10.94 0.16 14.01
N ILE A 15 -9.98 -0.46 13.33
CA ILE A 15 -8.88 -1.16 13.98
C ILE A 15 -7.95 -0.15 14.68
N ALA A 16 -7.57 0.92 13.99
CA ALA A 16 -6.74 1.97 14.54
C ALA A 16 -7.41 2.66 15.74
N HIS A 17 -8.70 2.98 15.62
CA HIS A 17 -9.48 3.57 16.71
C HIS A 17 -9.56 2.65 17.93
N ARG A 18 -9.78 1.34 17.72
CA ARG A 18 -9.81 0.34 18.81
C ARG A 18 -8.45 0.20 19.48
N GLU A 19 -7.35 0.22 18.72
CA GLU A 19 -6.00 0.14 19.26
C GLU A 19 -5.61 1.41 20.05
N LEU A 20 -6.02 2.58 19.60
CA LEU A 20 -5.84 3.84 20.33
C LEU A 20 -6.52 3.78 21.70
N ARG A 21 -7.80 3.42 21.74
CA ARG A 21 -8.54 3.26 22.99
C ARG A 21 -7.90 2.22 23.91
N ARG A 22 -7.44 1.10 23.36
CA ARG A 22 -6.76 0.06 24.13
C ARG A 22 -5.48 0.56 24.81
N ARG A 23 -4.78 1.53 24.18
CA ARG A 23 -3.55 2.14 24.71
C ARG A 23 -3.82 3.34 25.63
N GLY A 24 -5.09 3.60 25.94
CA GLY A 24 -5.49 4.72 26.82
C GLY A 24 -5.36 6.09 26.16
N LEU A 25 -5.25 6.14 24.83
CA LEU A 25 -5.26 7.39 24.09
C LEU A 25 -6.70 7.70 23.65
N GLU A 26 -7.26 8.75 24.22
CA GLU A 26 -8.51 9.32 23.78
C GLU A 26 -8.21 10.52 22.87
N LEU A 27 -8.34 10.31 21.57
CA LEU A 27 -8.37 11.42 20.63
C LEU A 27 -9.82 11.89 20.53
N PRO A 28 -10.15 13.09 21.04
CA PRO A 28 -11.54 13.60 21.04
C PRO A 28 -12.16 13.63 19.66
N ASN A 29 -11.34 13.76 18.62
CA ASN A 29 -11.75 13.85 17.21
C ASN A 29 -10.89 12.92 16.35
N PHE A 30 -10.88 11.60 16.65
CA PHE A 30 -10.12 10.62 15.86
C PHE A 30 -10.45 10.67 14.36
N ASP A 31 -11.74 10.82 14.03
CA ASP A 31 -12.17 10.88 12.62
C ASP A 31 -11.58 12.10 11.90
N THR A 32 -11.51 13.24 12.59
CA THR A 32 -10.87 14.46 12.07
C THR A 32 -9.36 14.27 11.89
N PHE A 33 -8.69 13.63 12.84
CA PHE A 33 -7.27 13.28 12.74
C PHE A 33 -7.00 12.36 11.54
N ALA A 34 -7.79 11.29 11.41
CA ALA A 34 -7.68 10.35 10.30
C ALA A 34 -7.95 11.03 8.95
N PHE A 35 -8.99 11.85 8.87
CA PHE A 35 -9.35 12.59 7.66
C PHE A 35 -8.23 13.49 7.18
N PHE A 36 -7.66 14.33 8.05
CA PHE A 36 -6.56 15.20 7.66
C PHE A 36 -5.28 14.42 7.33
N THR A 37 -5.02 13.28 7.99
CA THR A 37 -3.86 12.43 7.65
C THR A 37 -4.02 11.82 6.27
N VAL A 38 -5.22 11.38 5.89
CA VAL A 38 -5.51 10.87 4.54
C VAL A 38 -5.38 11.99 3.50
N ILE A 39 -5.95 13.17 3.76
CA ILE A 39 -5.81 14.33 2.86
C ILE A 39 -4.33 14.69 2.69
N GLY A 40 -3.57 14.76 3.78
CA GLY A 40 -2.13 15.03 3.71
C GLY A 40 -1.36 14.01 2.88
N GLY A 41 -1.75 12.73 2.97
CA GLY A 41 -1.23 11.67 2.10
C GLY A 41 -1.55 11.90 0.63
N VAL A 42 -2.80 12.23 0.30
CA VAL A 42 -3.22 12.49 -1.09
C VAL A 42 -2.52 13.73 -1.66
N VAL A 43 -2.46 14.81 -0.90
CA VAL A 43 -1.75 16.04 -1.30
C VAL A 43 -0.26 15.77 -1.50
N GLY A 44 0.37 15.03 -0.58
CA GLY A 44 1.76 14.62 -0.69
C GLY A 44 2.01 13.76 -1.94
N ALA A 45 1.13 12.79 -2.20
CA ALA A 45 1.20 11.94 -3.39
C ALA A 45 1.16 12.76 -4.68
N ARG A 46 0.27 13.74 -4.74
CA ARG A 46 0.12 14.61 -5.91
C ARG A 46 1.31 15.55 -6.07
N LEU A 47 1.76 16.14 -4.98
CA LEU A 47 2.93 17.03 -4.99
C LEU A 47 4.17 16.31 -5.51
N PHE A 48 4.47 15.12 -5.02
CA PHE A 48 5.60 14.33 -5.49
C PHE A 48 5.47 13.95 -6.97
N TYR A 49 4.27 13.59 -7.42
CA TYR A 49 4.05 13.30 -8.83
C TYR A 49 4.30 14.51 -9.73
N VAL A 50 3.84 15.71 -9.31
CA VAL A 50 4.08 16.95 -10.04
C VAL A 50 5.57 17.30 -10.08
N LEU A 51 6.30 17.07 -8.99
CA LEU A 51 7.75 17.29 -8.92
C LEU A 51 8.55 16.30 -9.77
N ASP A 52 8.05 15.08 -9.91
CA ASP A 52 8.69 14.01 -10.68
C ASP A 52 8.46 14.17 -12.20
N HIS A 53 7.35 14.80 -12.60
CA HIS A 53 6.96 14.99 -14.00
C HIS A 53 6.62 16.45 -14.31
N PRO A 54 7.55 17.39 -14.12
CA PRO A 54 7.27 18.82 -14.30
C PRO A 54 6.86 19.17 -15.74
N GLU A 55 7.36 18.42 -16.72
CA GLU A 55 7.07 18.59 -18.15
C GLU A 55 5.58 18.49 -18.50
N LEU A 56 4.80 17.70 -17.72
CA LEU A 56 3.36 17.54 -17.95
C LEU A 56 2.55 18.77 -17.52
N PHE A 57 3.13 19.62 -16.67
CA PHE A 57 2.43 20.74 -16.02
C PHE A 57 2.88 22.12 -16.49
N VAL A 58 3.97 22.22 -17.28
CA VAL A 58 4.49 23.49 -17.79
C VAL A 58 3.44 24.24 -18.62
N ASN A 59 2.68 23.53 -19.47
CA ASN A 59 1.67 24.14 -20.34
C ASN A 59 0.31 24.36 -19.66
N ASN A 60 0.02 23.64 -18.60
CA ASN A 60 -1.25 23.75 -17.88
C ASN A 60 -1.08 23.43 -16.39
N PRO A 61 -0.65 24.40 -15.57
CA PRO A 61 -0.38 24.17 -14.13
C PRO A 61 -1.64 23.81 -13.34
N LEU A 62 -2.85 24.16 -13.80
CA LEU A 62 -4.10 23.76 -13.12
C LEU A 62 -4.35 22.25 -13.13
N ARG A 63 -3.78 21.52 -14.08
CA ARG A 63 -3.82 20.04 -14.06
C ARG A 63 -3.13 19.43 -12.85
N ALA A 64 -2.25 20.17 -12.17
CA ALA A 64 -1.65 19.72 -10.91
C ALA A 64 -2.70 19.47 -9.82
N LEU A 65 -3.86 20.13 -9.86
CA LEU A 65 -4.97 19.95 -8.93
C LEU A 65 -5.92 18.82 -9.32
N ALA A 66 -5.83 18.30 -10.55
CA ALA A 66 -6.73 17.27 -11.08
C ALA A 66 -6.33 15.86 -10.58
N VAL A 67 -6.59 15.58 -9.31
CA VAL A 67 -6.30 14.28 -8.68
C VAL A 67 -7.07 13.13 -9.33
N GLN A 68 -8.25 13.40 -9.88
CA GLN A 68 -9.11 12.43 -10.56
C GLN A 68 -8.53 11.89 -11.89
N GLU A 69 -7.57 12.59 -12.50
CA GLU A 69 -6.87 12.13 -13.69
C GLU A 69 -5.78 11.08 -13.40
N GLY A 70 -5.61 10.71 -12.11
CA GLY A 70 -4.55 9.81 -11.68
C GLY A 70 -3.23 10.56 -11.44
N GLY A 71 -2.10 9.85 -11.47
CA GLY A 71 -0.78 10.42 -11.20
C GLY A 71 -0.60 10.75 -9.71
N LEU A 72 -0.49 9.70 -8.90
CA LEU A 72 -0.25 9.76 -7.48
C LEU A 72 1.02 8.96 -7.14
N ALA A 73 2.04 9.63 -6.65
CA ALA A 73 3.29 8.98 -6.24
C ALA A 73 3.16 8.40 -4.83
N ILE A 74 3.41 7.09 -4.68
CA ILE A 74 3.29 6.39 -3.39
C ILE A 74 4.24 6.94 -2.32
N TYR A 75 5.45 7.33 -2.71
CA TYR A 75 6.42 7.94 -1.78
C TYR A 75 5.91 9.27 -1.23
N GLY A 76 5.25 10.07 -2.08
CA GLY A 76 4.60 11.30 -1.67
C GLY A 76 3.44 11.05 -0.71
N ALA A 77 2.65 10.00 -0.93
CA ALA A 77 1.58 9.61 -0.02
C ALA A 77 2.11 9.25 1.37
N VAL A 78 3.15 8.43 1.43
CA VAL A 78 3.78 8.02 2.70
C VAL A 78 4.38 9.21 3.41
N PHE A 79 5.15 10.04 2.70
CA PHE A 79 5.79 11.21 3.29
C PHE A 79 4.76 12.25 3.75
N GLY A 80 3.77 12.57 2.92
CA GLY A 80 2.70 13.52 3.26
C GLY A 80 1.85 13.07 4.43
N GLY A 81 1.47 11.78 4.45
CA GLY A 81 0.76 11.17 5.58
C GLY A 81 1.59 11.19 6.87
N PHE A 82 2.88 10.86 6.79
CA PHE A 82 3.80 10.90 7.93
C PHE A 82 3.95 12.32 8.49
N VAL A 83 4.22 13.31 7.64
CA VAL A 83 4.37 14.72 8.06
C VAL A 83 3.08 15.22 8.68
N THR A 84 1.95 14.97 8.04
CA THR A 84 0.64 15.42 8.58
C THR A 84 0.32 14.71 9.90
N GLY A 85 0.55 13.41 10.00
CA GLY A 85 0.37 12.67 11.24
C GLY A 85 1.28 13.18 12.37
N LEU A 86 2.53 13.55 12.06
CA LEU A 86 3.46 14.14 13.01
C LEU A 86 3.00 15.54 13.46
N LEU A 87 2.57 16.40 12.54
CA LEU A 87 2.06 17.73 12.85
C LEU A 87 0.81 17.64 13.73
N LEU A 88 -0.14 16.80 13.36
CA LEU A 88 -1.36 16.59 14.13
C LEU A 88 -1.07 16.01 15.52
N SER A 89 -0.11 15.07 15.63
CA SER A 89 0.30 14.55 16.94
C SER A 89 0.83 15.66 17.88
N ARG A 90 1.55 16.63 17.31
CA ARG A 90 2.03 17.81 18.07
C ARG A 90 0.89 18.74 18.46
N ILE A 91 -0.07 18.99 17.55
CA ILE A 91 -1.25 19.86 17.82
C ILE A 91 -2.12 19.23 18.91
N TYR A 92 -2.39 17.93 18.82
CA TYR A 92 -3.18 17.20 19.82
C TYR A 92 -2.38 16.78 21.07
N GLN A 93 -1.10 17.15 21.14
CA GLN A 93 -0.18 16.82 22.25
C GLN A 93 -0.13 15.32 22.58
N GLN A 94 -0.23 14.48 21.54
CA GLN A 94 -0.19 13.03 21.67
C GLN A 94 1.18 12.47 21.29
N PRO A 95 1.69 11.46 21.98
CA PRO A 95 2.98 10.85 21.64
C PRO A 95 2.91 10.15 20.30
N PHE A 96 3.63 10.65 19.30
CA PHE A 96 3.62 10.14 17.92
C PHE A 96 3.91 8.64 17.84
N GLY A 97 4.86 8.13 18.63
CA GLY A 97 5.20 6.70 18.64
C GLY A 97 4.02 5.79 19.03
N VAL A 98 3.19 6.23 19.99
CA VAL A 98 1.99 5.46 20.38
C VAL A 98 0.91 5.53 19.29
N LEU A 99 0.76 6.68 18.65
CA LEU A 99 -0.12 6.83 17.49
C LEU A 99 0.31 5.93 16.34
N ALA A 100 1.60 5.94 15.99
CA ALA A 100 2.17 5.11 14.95
C ALA A 100 1.93 3.62 15.23
N ASP A 101 2.22 3.16 16.45
CA ASP A 101 1.98 1.77 16.87
C ASP A 101 0.50 1.37 16.80
N SER A 102 -0.40 2.31 17.05
CA SER A 102 -1.85 2.06 17.01
C SER A 102 -2.40 1.93 15.60
N ILE A 103 -1.77 2.62 14.64
CA ILE A 103 -2.19 2.61 13.24
C ILE A 103 -1.66 1.37 12.50
N VAL A 104 -0.51 0.81 12.92
CA VAL A 104 0.17 -0.29 12.22
C VAL A 104 -0.73 -1.48 11.88
N PRO A 105 -1.54 -2.05 12.80
CA PRO A 105 -2.38 -3.20 12.46
C PRO A 105 -3.40 -2.88 11.35
N GLY A 106 -4.00 -1.68 11.42
CA GLY A 106 -4.91 -1.19 10.38
C GLY A 106 -4.20 -0.97 9.05
N LEU A 107 -3.00 -0.39 9.08
CA LEU A 107 -2.19 -0.13 7.88
C LEU A 107 -1.81 -1.42 7.15
N LEU A 108 -1.35 -2.45 7.88
CA LEU A 108 -1.00 -3.75 7.30
C LEU A 108 -2.21 -4.46 6.68
N LEU A 109 -3.37 -4.37 7.32
CA LEU A 109 -4.61 -4.89 6.74
C LEU A 109 -5.02 -4.09 5.50
N ALA A 110 -4.92 -2.77 5.54
CA ALA A 110 -5.20 -1.90 4.39
C ALA A 110 -4.30 -2.23 3.20
N GLN A 111 -3.01 -2.47 3.43
CA GLN A 111 -2.08 -2.90 2.39
C GLN A 111 -2.48 -4.25 1.79
N ALA A 112 -2.85 -5.24 2.62
CA ALA A 112 -3.29 -6.54 2.14
C ALA A 112 -4.56 -6.43 1.27
N ILE A 113 -5.55 -5.61 1.67
CA ILE A 113 -6.76 -5.34 0.88
C ILE A 113 -6.41 -4.63 -0.43
N GLY A 114 -5.51 -3.64 -0.37
CA GLY A 114 -5.05 -2.91 -1.55
C GLY A 114 -4.43 -3.83 -2.61
N ARG A 115 -3.69 -4.87 -2.19
CA ARG A 115 -3.09 -5.86 -3.10
C ARG A 115 -4.11 -6.70 -3.86
N ILE A 116 -5.33 -6.85 -3.36
CA ILE A 116 -6.43 -7.46 -4.12
C ILE A 116 -6.77 -6.56 -5.33
N GLY A 117 -6.82 -5.25 -5.12
CA GLY A 117 -7.00 -4.29 -6.21
C GLY A 117 -5.89 -4.35 -7.24
N CYS A 118 -4.63 -4.44 -6.80
CA CYS A 118 -3.47 -4.62 -7.69
C CYS A 118 -3.57 -5.91 -8.53
N ALA A 119 -4.00 -7.01 -7.91
CA ALA A 119 -4.19 -8.28 -8.62
C ALA A 119 -5.26 -8.20 -9.71
N ILE A 120 -6.34 -7.43 -9.47
CA ILE A 120 -7.43 -7.27 -10.42
C ILE A 120 -7.04 -6.29 -11.55
N ASN A 121 -6.34 -5.20 -11.22
CA ASN A 121 -5.97 -4.16 -12.18
C ASN A 121 -4.75 -4.52 -13.03
N GLY A 122 -3.93 -5.48 -12.60
CA GLY A 122 -2.67 -5.81 -13.25
C GLY A 122 -1.60 -4.75 -13.08
N ASP A 123 -1.63 -3.97 -12.00
CA ASP A 123 -0.67 -2.89 -11.72
C ASP A 123 0.52 -3.33 -10.84
N ALA A 124 0.55 -4.60 -10.45
CA ALA A 124 1.67 -5.20 -9.73
C ALA A 124 1.87 -6.63 -10.23
N TRP A 125 2.82 -6.83 -11.07
CA TRP A 125 3.17 -8.12 -11.66
C TRP A 125 4.57 -8.56 -11.22
N GLY A 126 4.80 -9.87 -11.24
CA GLY A 126 6.13 -10.45 -11.09
C GLY A 126 6.77 -10.73 -12.45
N GLY A 127 7.96 -11.30 -12.45
CA GLY A 127 8.60 -11.77 -13.68
C GLY A 127 7.81 -12.90 -14.37
N PRO A 128 8.08 -13.16 -15.68
CA PRO A 128 7.52 -14.31 -16.38
C PRO A 128 7.89 -15.62 -15.67
N CYS A 129 6.97 -16.58 -15.62
CA CYS A 129 7.21 -17.87 -14.99
C CYS A 129 6.63 -19.04 -15.78
N ALA A 130 7.27 -20.21 -15.65
CA ALA A 130 6.70 -21.46 -16.10
C ALA A 130 5.72 -21.98 -15.04
N CYS A 131 4.45 -22.15 -15.42
CA CYS A 131 3.40 -22.58 -14.50
C CYS A 131 3.09 -24.06 -14.64
N LEU A 132 2.98 -24.77 -13.48
CA LEU A 132 2.56 -26.19 -13.43
C LEU A 132 1.10 -26.41 -13.83
N VAL A 133 0.24 -25.45 -13.53
CA VAL A 133 -1.23 -25.61 -13.59
C VAL A 133 -1.84 -24.87 -14.78
N CYS A 134 -1.06 -24.06 -15.48
CA CYS A 134 -1.55 -23.34 -16.66
C CYS A 134 -1.57 -24.25 -17.89
N SER A 135 -2.54 -25.15 -17.94
CA SER A 135 -2.80 -25.96 -19.13
C SER A 135 -3.28 -25.06 -20.27
N GLY A 136 -2.44 -24.89 -21.31
CA GLY A 136 -2.85 -24.32 -22.58
C GLY A 136 -2.07 -23.13 -23.11
N VAL A 137 -1.10 -22.58 -22.39
CA VAL A 137 -0.26 -21.51 -22.92
C VAL A 137 1.13 -22.07 -23.21
N SER A 138 1.48 -22.12 -24.51
CA SER A 138 2.82 -22.47 -24.95
C SER A 138 3.85 -21.59 -24.26
N ALA A 139 4.81 -22.22 -23.58
CA ALA A 139 5.95 -21.55 -22.94
C ALA A 139 6.93 -21.00 -23.98
N ALA A 140 6.46 -20.15 -24.88
CA ALA A 140 7.29 -19.38 -25.79
C ALA A 140 7.54 -18.02 -25.15
N SER A 141 8.50 -17.94 -24.24
CA SER A 141 9.05 -16.67 -23.81
C SER A 141 10.03 -16.16 -24.86
N PRO A 142 9.77 -15.02 -25.52
CA PRO A 142 10.70 -14.47 -26.51
C PRO A 142 11.87 -13.67 -25.92
N ALA A 143 12.01 -13.56 -24.60
CA ALA A 143 13.11 -12.79 -24.03
C ALA A 143 13.76 -13.56 -22.88
N GLY A 144 15.02 -13.95 -23.10
CA GLY A 144 15.87 -14.66 -22.16
C GLY A 144 15.98 -13.97 -20.81
N GLY A 145 15.71 -14.73 -19.75
CA GLY A 145 15.88 -14.32 -18.37
C GLY A 145 15.03 -15.14 -17.44
N GLY A 146 15.57 -16.24 -16.93
CA GLY A 146 15.12 -16.89 -15.71
C GLY A 146 13.64 -17.23 -15.61
N LEU A 147 13.17 -18.25 -16.32
CA LEU A 147 11.88 -18.89 -16.06
C LEU A 147 11.90 -19.47 -14.63
N GLY A 148 11.57 -18.63 -13.65
CA GLY A 148 11.28 -19.10 -12.32
C GLY A 148 10.04 -19.98 -12.34
N TYR A 149 10.09 -21.08 -11.59
CA TYR A 149 8.96 -21.97 -11.43
C TYR A 149 7.94 -21.37 -10.47
N CYS A 150 6.68 -21.27 -10.84
CA CYS A 150 5.63 -20.77 -9.97
C CYS A 150 4.51 -21.82 -9.80
N PRO A 151 3.97 -22.01 -8.56
CA PRO A 151 2.90 -22.97 -8.31
C PRO A 151 1.58 -22.56 -9.00
N PHE A 152 1.36 -21.26 -9.15
CA PHE A 152 0.27 -20.64 -9.90
C PHE A 152 0.74 -19.30 -10.46
N ALA A 153 0.17 -18.89 -11.58
CA ALA A 153 0.52 -17.66 -12.26
C ALA A 153 -0.73 -16.82 -12.53
N PHE A 154 -0.55 -15.51 -12.63
CA PHE A 154 -1.54 -14.61 -13.18
C PHE A 154 -1.24 -14.34 -14.64
N THR A 155 -2.26 -14.48 -15.48
CA THR A 155 -2.18 -14.13 -16.90
C THR A 155 -3.21 -13.05 -17.19
N TYR A 156 -2.72 -11.86 -17.49
CA TYR A 156 -3.55 -10.72 -17.82
C TYR A 156 -3.77 -10.69 -19.33
N THR A 157 -5.02 -10.78 -19.77
CA THR A 157 -5.39 -10.83 -21.19
C THR A 157 -6.19 -9.59 -21.63
N HIS A 158 -6.69 -8.81 -20.66
CA HIS A 158 -7.49 -7.62 -20.97
C HIS A 158 -6.59 -6.48 -21.47
N PRO A 159 -6.93 -5.81 -22.58
CA PRO A 159 -6.08 -4.74 -23.14
C PRO A 159 -5.93 -3.51 -22.22
N ASP A 160 -6.90 -3.29 -21.31
CA ASP A 160 -6.85 -2.19 -20.34
C ASP A 160 -6.11 -2.55 -19.03
N ALA A 161 -5.52 -3.75 -18.94
CA ALA A 161 -4.66 -4.08 -17.82
C ALA A 161 -3.41 -3.18 -17.83
N ILE A 162 -2.97 -2.75 -16.64
CA ILE A 162 -1.84 -1.81 -16.51
C ILE A 162 -0.48 -2.49 -16.78
N ILE A 163 -0.48 -3.82 -16.91
CA ILE A 163 0.72 -4.59 -17.24
C ILE A 163 1.30 -4.15 -18.60
N PRO A 164 2.65 -4.15 -18.79
CA PRO A 164 3.27 -3.87 -20.08
C PRO A 164 2.72 -4.77 -21.20
N HIS A 165 2.59 -4.22 -22.40
CA HIS A 165 2.00 -4.92 -23.53
C HIS A 165 2.76 -6.18 -23.95
N ASP A 166 4.07 -6.24 -23.73
CA ASP A 166 4.94 -7.40 -23.97
C ASP A 166 4.69 -8.56 -22.98
N LEU A 167 4.04 -8.28 -21.85
CA LEU A 167 3.65 -9.28 -20.84
C LEU A 167 2.16 -9.65 -20.90
N LEU A 168 1.36 -9.03 -21.78
CA LEU A 168 -0.03 -9.42 -22.01
C LEU A 168 -0.10 -10.87 -22.53
N GLY A 169 -0.90 -11.70 -21.88
CA GLY A 169 -1.03 -13.12 -22.23
C GLY A 169 0.14 -13.99 -21.73
N VAL A 170 1.15 -13.43 -21.10
CA VAL A 170 2.28 -14.17 -20.53
C VAL A 170 1.99 -14.50 -19.06
N PRO A 171 2.17 -15.76 -18.61
CA PRO A 171 2.07 -16.11 -17.19
C PRO A 171 3.15 -15.38 -16.38
N THR A 172 2.75 -14.67 -15.35
CA THR A 172 3.65 -13.94 -14.45
C THR A 172 3.47 -14.40 -13.01
N HIS A 173 4.54 -14.28 -12.20
CA HIS A 173 4.45 -14.55 -10.77
C HIS A 173 3.36 -13.69 -10.12
N PRO A 174 2.50 -14.26 -9.25
CA PRO A 174 1.41 -13.56 -8.59
C PRO A 174 1.94 -12.70 -7.44
N TYR A 175 2.75 -11.70 -7.78
CA TYR A 175 3.40 -10.81 -6.81
C TYR A 175 2.41 -10.18 -5.80
N PRO A 176 1.20 -9.74 -6.20
CA PRO A 176 0.24 -9.20 -5.23
C PRO A 176 -0.13 -10.19 -4.13
N VAL A 177 -0.19 -11.49 -4.47
CA VAL A 177 -0.52 -12.56 -3.49
C VAL A 177 0.64 -12.76 -2.51
N TYR A 178 1.87 -12.72 -3.00
CA TYR A 178 3.06 -12.85 -2.15
C TYR A 178 3.15 -11.67 -1.17
N ASP A 179 2.98 -10.46 -1.66
CA ASP A 179 3.02 -9.26 -0.83
C ASP A 179 1.84 -9.20 0.17
N MET A 180 0.65 -9.65 -0.25
CA MET A 180 -0.50 -9.82 0.66
C MET A 180 -0.19 -10.82 1.77
N ALA A 181 0.43 -11.98 1.45
CA ALA A 181 0.81 -12.98 2.43
C ALA A 181 1.83 -12.41 3.44
N VAL A 182 2.84 -11.68 2.96
CA VAL A 182 3.81 -10.99 3.82
C VAL A 182 3.12 -10.00 4.75
N ASN A 183 2.23 -9.15 4.22
CA ASN A 183 1.48 -8.19 5.04
C ASN A 183 0.65 -8.88 6.13
N LEU A 184 -0.03 -9.99 5.81
CA LEU A 184 -0.83 -10.75 6.76
C LEU A 184 0.05 -11.46 7.81
N LEU A 185 1.21 -11.97 7.44
CA LEU A 185 2.18 -12.55 8.38
C LEU A 185 2.72 -11.49 9.34
N VAL A 186 3.13 -10.33 8.83
CA VAL A 186 3.57 -9.21 9.66
C VAL A 186 2.45 -8.73 10.57
N LEU A 187 1.22 -8.66 10.05
CA LEU A 187 0.04 -8.35 10.86
C LEU A 187 -0.15 -9.35 12.01
N ALA A 188 -0.03 -10.65 11.74
CA ALA A 188 -0.15 -11.68 12.76
C ALA A 188 0.92 -11.53 13.88
N VAL A 189 2.16 -11.24 13.49
CA VAL A 189 3.26 -10.95 14.44
C VAL A 189 2.94 -9.72 15.28
N VAL A 190 2.59 -8.61 14.65
CA VAL A 190 2.22 -7.36 15.33
C VAL A 190 1.02 -7.58 16.24
N TRP A 191 0.00 -8.31 15.78
CA TRP A 191 -1.20 -8.62 16.56
C TRP A 191 -0.89 -9.43 17.83
N ARG A 192 0.06 -10.36 17.74
CA ARG A 192 0.51 -11.16 18.88
C ARG A 192 1.34 -10.33 19.87
N LEU A 193 2.15 -9.39 19.37
CA LEU A 193 3.05 -8.58 20.18
C LEU A 193 2.40 -7.32 20.77
N ARG A 194 1.27 -6.86 20.21
CA ARG A 194 0.60 -5.62 20.61
C ARG A 194 0.20 -5.54 22.08
N GLY A 195 0.07 -6.70 22.75
CA GLY A 195 -0.26 -6.80 24.19
C GLY A 195 0.94 -6.70 25.13
N ARG A 196 2.17 -6.72 24.60
CA ARG A 196 3.39 -6.62 25.38
C ARG A 196 3.73 -5.17 25.70
N SER A 197 4.39 -4.93 26.82
CA SER A 197 4.93 -3.62 27.20
C SER A 197 6.17 -3.29 26.36
N LEU A 198 5.96 -2.82 25.13
CA LEU A 198 7.02 -2.38 24.24
C LEU A 198 7.18 -0.85 24.30
N PRO A 199 8.38 -0.33 24.06
CA PRO A 199 8.59 1.11 23.90
C PRO A 199 7.67 1.71 22.82
N SER A 200 7.28 2.96 23.00
CA SER A 200 6.45 3.66 21.99
C SER A 200 7.16 3.76 20.65
N GLY A 201 6.48 3.37 19.57
CA GLY A 201 7.02 3.28 18.21
C GLY A 201 7.70 1.95 17.86
N ALA A 202 7.87 1.05 18.82
CA ALA A 202 8.56 -0.22 18.58
C ALA A 202 7.78 -1.17 17.65
N LEU A 203 6.45 -1.21 17.74
CA LEU A 203 5.64 -2.02 16.82
C LEU A 203 5.67 -1.46 15.40
N PHE A 204 5.66 -0.14 15.26
CA PHE A 204 5.81 0.51 13.96
C PHE A 204 7.16 0.19 13.34
N ALA A 205 8.26 0.35 14.09
CA ALA A 205 9.60 0.04 13.62
C ALA A 205 9.75 -1.44 13.25
N LEU A 206 9.23 -2.36 14.08
CA LEU A 206 9.24 -3.79 13.80
C LEU A 206 8.47 -4.12 12.52
N ALA A 207 7.28 -3.57 12.35
CA ALA A 207 6.49 -3.79 11.14
C ALA A 207 7.20 -3.27 9.89
N ALA A 208 7.82 -2.09 9.96
CA ALA A 208 8.59 -1.51 8.87
C ALA A 208 9.78 -2.41 8.47
N VAL A 209 10.54 -2.92 9.46
CA VAL A 209 11.66 -3.84 9.21
C VAL A 209 11.18 -5.15 8.60
N LEU A 210 10.16 -5.80 9.21
CA LEU A 210 9.64 -7.08 8.70
C LEU A 210 9.08 -6.95 7.28
N TYR A 211 8.35 -5.87 7.02
CA TYR A 211 7.84 -5.60 5.67
C TYR A 211 8.97 -5.36 4.66
N SER A 212 10.00 -4.60 5.04
CA SER A 212 11.15 -4.33 4.16
C SER A 212 11.93 -5.60 3.84
N VAL A 213 12.09 -6.51 4.81
CA VAL A 213 12.74 -7.82 4.59
C VAL A 213 11.90 -8.74 3.71
N GLY A 214 10.57 -8.69 3.86
CA GLY A 214 9.65 -9.52 3.08
C GLY A 214 9.51 -9.07 1.62
N ARG A 215 9.87 -7.83 1.31
CA ARG A 215 9.77 -7.25 -0.03
C ARG A 215 11.03 -7.45 -0.85
#